data_201c5a5feba556b0259bf048ffe88349
#
_entry.id   201c5a5feba556b0259bf048ffe88349
#
_cell.length_a   1.000
_cell.length_b   1.000
_cell.length_c   1.000
_cell.angle_alpha   90.00
_cell.angle_beta   90.00
_cell.angle_gamma   90.00
#
_symmetry.space_group_name_H-M   'P 1'
#
loop_
_entity.id
_entity.type
_entity.pdbx_description
1 polymer ?
#
loop_
_entity_poly.entity_id
_entity_poly.type
_entity_poly.pdbx_seq_one_letter_code
_entity_poly.pdbx_strand_id
1 'polypeptide(L)'
;NPITDDNLRNSIRLYNEQRKLIRDLYSFRLQAPHNLSTIETYILTRIGTLLPVNEHIALLKDAMAQLKQRDEKPKDRIRVILEGSFCEQPPLELIEGLESAGCYLLDDDFLQGWRWMVGDIPADGEPVRNLAAAYLNQSVYSGVKHDVREPKSKHLINRARETGASAVAILAPKFCEPALFDYALYRQALEREGIPHLYLEFEEKMWIFDKARTEVETFVESMLFD
;
A
#
# COMPACT_ATOMS: atom_id res chain seq x y z
N ASN A 1 -30.62 13.98 -12.84
CA ASN A 1 -30.01 14.25 -14.15
C ASN A 1 -29.55 12.94 -14.77
N PRO A 2 -29.82 12.67 -16.07
CA PRO A 2 -29.31 11.46 -16.71
C PRO A 2 -27.79 11.51 -16.78
N ILE A 3 -27.14 10.36 -16.53
CA ILE A 3 -25.72 10.18 -16.72
C ILE A 3 -25.47 10.01 -18.21
N THR A 4 -24.72 10.93 -18.82
CA THR A 4 -24.35 10.87 -20.23
C THR A 4 -22.94 10.24 -20.38
N ASP A 5 -22.66 9.72 -21.56
CA ASP A 5 -21.33 9.18 -21.88
C ASP A 5 -20.23 10.22 -21.71
N ASP A 6 -20.49 11.49 -22.06
CA ASP A 6 -19.51 12.57 -21.90
C ASP A 6 -19.22 12.85 -20.41
N ASN A 7 -20.25 12.81 -19.57
CA ASN A 7 -20.06 12.95 -18.12
C ASN A 7 -19.23 11.78 -17.56
N LEU A 8 -19.47 10.55 -18.03
CA LEU A 8 -18.66 9.40 -17.64
C LEU A 8 -17.20 9.53 -18.10
N ARG A 9 -16.97 9.93 -19.36
CA ARG A 9 -15.61 10.15 -19.89
C ARG A 9 -14.87 11.22 -19.09
N ASN A 10 -15.54 12.32 -18.74
CA ASN A 10 -14.95 13.36 -17.91
C ASN A 10 -14.60 12.85 -16.51
N SER A 11 -15.49 12.10 -15.88
CA SER A 11 -15.21 11.46 -14.59
C SER A 11 -14.04 10.48 -14.69
N ILE A 12 -13.98 9.64 -15.71
CA ILE A 12 -12.85 8.72 -15.94
C ILE A 12 -11.54 9.49 -16.01
N ARG A 13 -11.47 10.61 -16.77
CA ARG A 13 -10.23 11.42 -16.86
C ARG A 13 -9.82 11.99 -15.52
N LEU A 14 -10.77 12.55 -14.74
CA LEU A 14 -10.49 13.10 -13.41
C LEU A 14 -9.96 12.02 -12.45
N TYR A 15 -10.61 10.86 -12.40
CA TYR A 15 -10.16 9.78 -11.53
C TYR A 15 -8.85 9.13 -12.01
N ASN A 16 -8.56 9.13 -13.31
CA ASN A 16 -7.24 8.74 -13.81
C ASN A 16 -6.15 9.72 -13.36
N GLU A 17 -6.41 11.02 -13.41
CA GLU A 17 -5.47 12.03 -12.90
C GLU A 17 -5.23 11.85 -11.39
N GLN A 18 -6.28 11.63 -10.61
CA GLN A 18 -6.17 11.34 -9.18
C GLN A 18 -5.29 10.09 -8.94
N ARG A 19 -5.57 8.97 -9.62
CA ARG A 19 -4.79 7.74 -9.49
C ARG A 19 -3.32 7.94 -9.87
N LYS A 20 -3.08 8.70 -10.94
CA LYS A 20 -1.71 9.04 -11.34
C LYS A 20 -0.97 9.80 -10.23
N LEU A 21 -1.58 10.80 -9.63
CA LEU A 21 -0.97 11.58 -8.54
C LEU A 21 -0.69 10.72 -7.30
N ILE A 22 -1.56 9.76 -6.98
CA ILE A 22 -1.31 8.81 -5.88
C ILE A 22 -0.14 7.89 -6.25
N ARG A 23 -0.06 7.37 -7.49
CA ARG A 23 1.12 6.60 -7.94
C ARG A 23 2.41 7.43 -7.90
N ASP A 24 2.34 8.69 -8.27
CA ASP A 24 3.49 9.61 -8.18
C ASP A 24 3.92 9.80 -6.71
N LEU A 25 2.97 9.88 -5.77
CA LEU A 25 3.22 9.94 -4.33
C LEU A 25 3.93 8.67 -3.82
N TYR A 26 3.46 7.49 -4.20
CA TYR A 26 4.10 6.20 -3.86
C TYR A 26 5.49 6.08 -4.47
N SER A 27 5.66 6.52 -5.71
CA SER A 27 6.98 6.56 -6.36
C SER A 27 7.95 7.50 -5.66
N PHE A 28 7.47 8.64 -5.17
CA PHE A 28 8.27 9.56 -4.37
C PHE A 28 8.71 8.92 -3.04
N ARG A 29 7.79 8.28 -2.32
CA ARG A 29 8.12 7.56 -1.07
C ARG A 29 9.15 6.46 -1.31
N LEU A 30 9.02 5.68 -2.38
CA LEU A 30 9.97 4.63 -2.72
C LEU A 30 11.39 5.17 -2.94
N GLN A 31 11.52 6.33 -3.60
CA GLN A 31 12.80 6.96 -3.92
C GLN A 31 13.40 7.72 -2.74
N ALA A 32 12.57 8.36 -1.93
CA ALA A 32 12.96 9.20 -0.82
C ALA A 32 12.12 8.94 0.45
N PRO A 33 12.18 7.73 1.02
CA PRO A 33 11.34 7.35 2.16
C PRO A 33 11.65 8.15 3.44
N HIS A 34 12.77 8.86 3.48
CA HIS A 34 13.13 9.80 4.54
C HIS A 34 12.39 11.14 4.43
N ASN A 35 11.84 11.47 3.26
CA ASN A 35 11.10 12.71 3.02
C ASN A 35 9.58 12.54 3.09
N LEU A 36 9.08 11.30 3.10
CA LEU A 36 7.64 11.02 3.12
C LEU A 36 7.37 9.75 3.91
N SER A 37 6.69 9.90 5.06
CA SER A 37 6.29 8.76 5.88
C SER A 37 5.10 8.02 5.27
N THR A 38 4.92 6.77 5.71
CA THR A 38 3.75 5.95 5.34
C THR A 38 2.46 6.57 5.89
N ILE A 39 2.49 7.15 7.08
CA ILE A 39 1.33 7.82 7.68
C ILE A 39 0.89 9.01 6.82
N GLU A 40 1.82 9.87 6.41
CA GLU A 40 1.50 10.99 5.50
C GLU A 40 0.92 10.49 4.17
N THR A 41 1.52 9.46 3.59
CA THR A 41 1.01 8.82 2.36
C THR A 41 -0.41 8.29 2.56
N TYR A 42 -0.66 7.61 3.68
CA TYR A 42 -1.97 7.08 4.02
C TYR A 42 -3.01 8.19 4.18
N ILE A 43 -2.69 9.24 4.93
CA ILE A 43 -3.61 10.37 5.14
C ILE A 43 -3.93 11.06 3.81
N LEU A 44 -2.91 11.37 3.00
CA LEU A 44 -3.08 11.99 1.69
C LEU A 44 -3.96 11.14 0.77
N THR A 45 -3.80 9.82 0.78
CA THR A 45 -4.64 8.92 -0.01
C THR A 45 -6.05 8.82 0.55
N ARG A 46 -6.18 8.69 1.88
CA ARG A 46 -7.47 8.55 2.59
C ARG A 46 -8.40 9.75 2.39
N ILE A 47 -7.86 10.95 2.40
CA ILE A 47 -8.64 12.18 2.18
C ILE A 47 -9.40 12.14 0.85
N GLY A 48 -8.89 11.43 -0.15
CA GLY A 48 -9.58 11.23 -1.44
C GLY A 48 -10.90 10.47 -1.36
N THR A 49 -11.23 9.84 -0.23
CA THR A 49 -12.56 9.26 0.01
C THR A 49 -13.54 10.24 0.62
N LEU A 50 -13.09 11.40 1.05
CA LEU A 50 -13.86 12.42 1.75
C LEU A 50 -14.08 13.68 0.91
N LEU A 51 -13.10 14.06 0.09
CA LEU A 51 -13.15 15.25 -0.74
C LEU A 51 -13.70 14.93 -2.14
N PRO A 52 -14.35 15.92 -2.79
CA PRO A 52 -14.56 15.88 -4.22
C PRO A 52 -13.24 15.64 -4.97
N VAL A 53 -13.28 14.88 -6.06
CA VAL A 53 -12.08 14.44 -6.78
C VAL A 53 -11.17 15.58 -7.25
N ASN A 54 -11.75 16.68 -7.71
CA ASN A 54 -11.01 17.87 -8.14
C ASN A 54 -10.29 18.58 -6.98
N GLU A 55 -10.89 18.61 -5.81
CA GLU A 55 -10.27 19.18 -4.60
C GLU A 55 -9.13 18.28 -4.11
N HIS A 56 -9.32 16.96 -4.15
CA HIS A 56 -8.25 16.00 -3.82
C HIS A 56 -7.07 16.09 -4.80
N ILE A 57 -7.34 16.24 -6.10
CA ILE A 57 -6.29 16.46 -7.11
C ILE A 57 -5.48 17.73 -6.79
N ALA A 58 -6.16 18.83 -6.44
CA ALA A 58 -5.48 20.07 -6.06
C ALA A 58 -4.61 19.88 -4.82
N LEU A 59 -5.14 19.23 -3.78
CA LEU A 59 -4.41 18.89 -2.56
C LEU A 59 -3.16 18.05 -2.84
N LEU A 60 -3.28 17.00 -3.65
CA LEU A 60 -2.15 16.12 -4.00
C LEU A 60 -1.07 16.86 -4.77
N LYS A 61 -1.44 17.76 -5.69
CA LYS A 61 -0.48 18.60 -6.43
C LYS A 61 0.28 19.54 -5.49
N ASP A 62 -0.41 20.16 -4.56
CA ASP A 62 0.21 21.05 -3.56
C ASP A 62 1.14 20.24 -2.62
N ALA A 63 0.66 19.14 -2.08
CA ALA A 63 1.47 18.24 -1.25
C ALA A 63 2.76 17.78 -1.98
N MET A 64 2.65 17.36 -3.24
CA MET A 64 3.81 16.95 -4.04
C MET A 64 4.79 18.10 -4.29
N ALA A 65 4.30 19.34 -4.45
CA ALA A 65 5.16 20.51 -4.59
C ALA A 65 5.93 20.79 -3.30
N GLN A 66 5.31 20.64 -2.14
CA GLN A 66 5.95 20.81 -0.83
C GLN A 66 6.93 19.67 -0.52
N LEU A 67 6.57 18.42 -0.80
CA LEU A 67 7.42 17.25 -0.58
C LEU A 67 8.75 17.34 -1.35
N LYS A 68 8.73 17.86 -2.57
CA LYS A 68 9.94 18.08 -3.38
C LYS A 68 10.91 19.12 -2.80
N GLN A 69 10.46 19.93 -1.85
CA GLN A 69 11.29 20.93 -1.17
C GLN A 69 11.89 20.40 0.15
N ARG A 70 11.47 19.20 0.59
CA ARG A 70 12.04 18.56 1.78
C ARG A 70 13.46 18.06 1.47
N ASP A 71 14.37 18.32 2.38
CA ASP A 71 15.78 17.90 2.29
C ASP A 71 16.20 17.20 3.60
N GLU A 72 15.41 16.21 4.00
CA GLU A 72 15.75 15.37 5.15
C GLU A 72 16.93 14.47 4.81
N LYS A 73 17.80 14.23 5.78
CA LYS A 73 18.93 13.32 5.58
C LYS A 73 18.48 11.86 5.71
N PRO A 74 18.86 10.98 4.78
CA PRO A 74 18.63 9.56 4.92
C PRO A 74 19.27 9.05 6.23
N LYS A 75 18.58 8.16 6.92
CA LYS A 75 19.08 7.43 8.09
C LYS A 75 19.39 6.00 7.69
N ASP A 76 20.24 5.35 8.46
CA ASP A 76 20.45 3.90 8.32
C ASP A 76 19.23 3.19 8.89
N ARG A 77 18.44 2.58 8.00
CA ARG A 77 17.17 1.91 8.31
C ARG A 77 16.95 0.74 7.36
N ILE A 78 16.33 -0.31 7.86
CA ILE A 78 15.93 -1.43 7.00
C ILE A 78 14.80 -1.03 6.04
N ARG A 79 14.84 -1.57 4.84
CA ARG A 79 13.87 -1.28 3.76
C ARG A 79 12.80 -2.35 3.77
N VAL A 80 11.58 -1.99 4.08
CA VAL A 80 10.48 -2.94 4.31
C VAL A 80 9.30 -2.61 3.41
N ILE A 81 8.63 -3.63 2.86
CA ILE A 81 7.29 -3.49 2.32
C ILE A 81 6.26 -4.08 3.27
N LEU A 82 5.07 -3.48 3.28
CA LEU A 82 3.95 -3.98 4.06
C LEU A 82 3.05 -4.86 3.19
N GLU A 83 2.73 -6.03 3.68
CA GLU A 83 1.65 -6.85 3.14
C GLU A 83 0.49 -6.77 4.13
N GLY A 84 -0.52 -6.02 3.76
CA GLY A 84 -1.64 -5.72 4.63
C GLY A 84 -2.84 -6.60 4.36
N SER A 85 -3.93 -6.28 5.03
CA SER A 85 -5.18 -6.96 4.82
C SER A 85 -6.15 -6.12 3.98
N PHE A 86 -6.92 -6.83 3.17
CA PHE A 86 -7.95 -6.22 2.33
C PHE A 86 -9.23 -5.89 3.12
N CYS A 87 -9.40 -6.42 4.33
CA CYS A 87 -10.64 -6.28 5.08
C CYS A 87 -10.59 -5.20 6.16
N GLU A 88 -9.41 -4.86 6.64
CA GLU A 88 -9.24 -3.88 7.70
C GLU A 88 -7.91 -3.15 7.57
N GLN A 89 -7.93 -1.85 7.87
CA GLN A 89 -6.73 -1.03 7.84
C GLN A 89 -5.99 -1.14 9.18
N PRO A 90 -4.67 -1.39 9.18
CA PRO A 90 -3.90 -1.38 10.41
C PRO A 90 -3.98 -0.04 11.15
N PRO A 91 -3.96 -0.04 12.49
CA PRO A 91 -3.86 1.20 13.27
C PRO A 91 -2.64 2.02 12.87
N LEU A 92 -2.78 3.35 12.82
CA LEU A 92 -1.67 4.24 12.45
C LEU A 92 -0.50 4.12 13.41
N GLU A 93 -0.77 3.89 14.69
CA GLU A 93 0.24 3.71 15.72
C GLU A 93 1.09 2.44 15.49
N LEU A 94 0.53 1.40 14.88
CA LEU A 94 1.29 0.22 14.50
C LEU A 94 2.25 0.54 13.34
N ILE A 95 1.79 1.30 12.36
CA ILE A 95 2.61 1.75 11.23
C ILE A 95 3.72 2.69 11.74
N GLU A 96 3.39 3.63 12.63
CA GLU A 96 4.35 4.52 13.27
C GLU A 96 5.39 3.75 14.08
N GLY A 97 4.96 2.68 14.76
CA GLY A 97 5.84 1.78 15.50
C GLY A 97 6.92 1.15 14.62
N LEU A 98 6.55 0.67 13.42
CA LEU A 98 7.49 0.15 12.42
C LEU A 98 8.51 1.22 11.98
N GLU A 99 8.04 2.40 11.64
CA GLU A 99 8.92 3.50 11.22
C GLU A 99 9.83 3.98 12.36
N SER A 100 9.30 4.07 13.59
CA SER A 100 10.06 4.50 14.76
C SER A 100 11.12 3.50 15.19
N ALA A 101 10.87 2.21 15.00
CA ALA A 101 11.82 1.13 15.28
C ALA A 101 12.97 1.03 14.28
N GLY A 102 12.96 1.81 13.20
CA GLY A 102 14.08 1.83 12.24
C GLY A 102 13.76 1.23 10.88
N CYS A 103 12.49 1.20 10.47
CA CYS A 103 12.08 0.81 9.13
C CYS A 103 11.87 2.02 8.21
N TYR A 104 12.22 1.89 6.94
CA TYR A 104 11.65 2.64 5.84
C TYR A 104 10.58 1.77 5.18
N LEU A 105 9.34 2.21 5.21
CA LEU A 105 8.22 1.51 4.60
C LEU A 105 8.07 1.99 3.16
N LEU A 106 8.52 1.17 2.20
CA LEU A 106 8.67 1.57 0.79
C LEU A 106 7.37 1.46 0.00
N ASP A 107 6.58 0.45 0.33
CA ASP A 107 5.33 0.13 -0.35
C ASP A 107 4.39 -0.60 0.61
N ASP A 108 3.10 -0.62 0.30
CA ASP A 108 2.08 -1.28 1.11
C ASP A 108 0.97 -1.87 0.23
N ASP A 109 0.27 -2.87 0.76
CA ASP A 109 -0.92 -3.46 0.15
C ASP A 109 -2.20 -3.07 0.92
N PHE A 110 -2.28 -1.83 1.35
CA PHE A 110 -3.43 -1.34 2.08
C PHE A 110 -4.65 -1.17 1.18
N LEU A 111 -5.83 -1.40 1.74
CA LEU A 111 -7.10 -1.28 1.03
C LEU A 111 -7.28 0.08 0.36
N GLN A 112 -6.85 1.15 1.00
CA GLN A 112 -6.94 2.53 0.52
C GLN A 112 -5.58 3.09 0.08
N GLY A 113 -4.76 2.28 -0.50
CA GLY A 113 -3.48 2.66 -1.03
C GLY A 113 -3.34 2.12 -2.44
N TRP A 114 -2.34 1.29 -2.64
CA TRP A 114 -2.00 0.72 -3.93
C TRP A 114 -3.17 0.00 -4.61
N ARG A 115 -4.01 -0.71 -3.87
CA ARG A 115 -5.20 -1.41 -4.41
C ARG A 115 -6.17 -0.49 -5.15
N TRP A 116 -6.19 0.78 -4.81
CA TRP A 116 -7.10 1.74 -5.39
C TRP A 116 -6.62 2.32 -6.73
N MET A 117 -5.35 2.18 -7.06
CA MET A 117 -4.70 2.85 -8.18
C MET A 117 -4.06 1.92 -9.22
N VAL A 118 -4.52 0.69 -9.29
CA VAL A 118 -3.90 -0.39 -10.09
C VAL A 118 -3.70 -0.04 -11.57
N GLY A 119 -4.59 0.77 -12.14
CA GLY A 119 -4.46 1.15 -13.54
C GLY A 119 -5.40 2.28 -13.94
N ASP A 120 -5.16 2.84 -15.11
CA ASP A 120 -6.03 3.85 -15.71
C ASP A 120 -7.12 3.19 -16.56
N ILE A 121 -8.27 3.83 -16.59
CA ILE A 121 -9.41 3.40 -17.38
C ILE A 121 -9.40 4.19 -18.69
N PRO A 122 -9.48 3.55 -19.88
CA PRO A 122 -9.58 4.28 -21.14
C PRO A 122 -10.74 5.25 -21.13
N ALA A 123 -10.49 6.50 -21.48
CA ALA A 123 -11.53 7.53 -21.58
C ALA A 123 -12.20 7.58 -22.96
N ASP A 124 -11.56 7.00 -23.99
CA ASP A 124 -12.08 6.95 -25.33
C ASP A 124 -12.96 5.71 -25.55
N GLY A 125 -13.86 5.77 -26.56
CA GLY A 125 -14.78 4.68 -26.84
C GLY A 125 -16.02 4.67 -25.93
N GLU A 126 -16.53 3.50 -25.59
CA GLU A 126 -17.72 3.28 -24.77
C GLU A 126 -17.37 3.28 -23.26
N PRO A 127 -17.73 4.32 -22.51
CA PRO A 127 -17.24 4.51 -21.14
C PRO A 127 -17.73 3.41 -20.18
N VAL A 128 -18.96 2.93 -20.32
CA VAL A 128 -19.51 1.85 -19.49
C VAL A 128 -18.76 0.54 -19.73
N ARG A 129 -18.44 0.23 -20.98
CA ARG A 129 -17.66 -0.96 -21.35
C ARG A 129 -16.24 -0.88 -20.79
N ASN A 130 -15.62 0.29 -20.87
CA ASN A 130 -14.28 0.51 -20.31
C ASN A 130 -14.26 0.34 -18.79
N LEU A 131 -15.26 0.88 -18.08
CA LEU A 131 -15.43 0.68 -16.64
C LEU A 131 -15.62 -0.79 -16.29
N ALA A 132 -16.48 -1.51 -17.01
CA ALA A 132 -16.70 -2.94 -16.80
C ALA A 132 -15.41 -3.75 -17.07
N ALA A 133 -14.68 -3.45 -18.13
CA ALA A 133 -13.41 -4.10 -18.44
C ALA A 133 -12.36 -3.85 -17.37
N ALA A 134 -12.25 -2.63 -16.86
CA ALA A 134 -11.35 -2.30 -15.76
C ALA A 134 -11.73 -3.07 -14.48
N TYR A 135 -13.01 -3.10 -14.13
CA TYR A 135 -13.49 -3.86 -12.97
C TYR A 135 -13.13 -5.35 -13.04
N LEU A 136 -13.27 -5.95 -14.22
CA LEU A 136 -12.99 -7.37 -14.41
C LEU A 136 -11.49 -7.71 -14.47
N ASN A 137 -10.67 -6.83 -15.06
CA ASN A 137 -9.30 -7.15 -15.43
C ASN A 137 -8.23 -6.45 -14.58
N GLN A 138 -8.57 -5.35 -13.91
CA GLN A 138 -7.62 -4.56 -13.12
C GLN A 138 -7.77 -4.76 -11.60
N SER A 139 -8.54 -5.77 -11.16
CA SER A 139 -8.68 -6.04 -9.73
C SER A 139 -7.41 -6.68 -9.17
N VAL A 140 -6.98 -6.20 -8.01
CA VAL A 140 -5.89 -6.82 -7.25
C VAL A 140 -6.33 -8.11 -6.57
N TYR A 141 -5.34 -8.88 -6.15
CA TYR A 141 -5.57 -10.08 -5.37
C TYR A 141 -6.18 -9.75 -4.01
N SER A 142 -7.06 -10.62 -3.55
CA SER A 142 -7.71 -10.50 -2.24
C SER A 142 -7.95 -11.91 -1.67
N GLY A 143 -8.36 -12.02 -0.41
CA GLY A 143 -8.70 -13.29 0.22
C GLY A 143 -9.77 -14.10 -0.52
N VAL A 144 -10.59 -13.43 -1.32
CA VAL A 144 -11.68 -14.07 -2.10
C VAL A 144 -11.34 -14.28 -3.58
N LYS A 145 -10.24 -13.70 -4.07
CA LYS A 145 -9.77 -13.89 -5.45
C LYS A 145 -8.49 -14.70 -5.42
N HIS A 146 -8.60 -15.95 -5.84
CA HIS A 146 -7.47 -16.87 -5.93
C HIS A 146 -7.24 -17.28 -7.38
N ASP A 147 -6.01 -17.11 -7.88
CA ASP A 147 -5.58 -17.63 -9.17
C ASP A 147 -4.39 -18.58 -8.94
N VAL A 148 -4.60 -19.87 -9.17
CA VAL A 148 -3.55 -20.89 -8.98
C VAL A 148 -2.40 -20.74 -9.96
N ARG A 149 -2.61 -20.07 -11.11
CA ARG A 149 -1.56 -19.83 -12.12
C ARG A 149 -0.67 -18.66 -11.75
N GLU A 150 -1.22 -17.71 -10.98
CA GLU A 150 -0.49 -16.56 -10.44
C GLU A 150 -0.77 -16.42 -8.94
N PRO A 151 -0.08 -17.19 -8.09
CA PRO A 151 -0.29 -17.15 -6.66
C PRO A 151 0.10 -15.79 -6.10
N LYS A 152 -0.63 -15.30 -5.10
CA LYS A 152 -0.38 -14.02 -4.42
C LYS A 152 1.04 -13.89 -3.91
N SER A 153 1.62 -14.99 -3.43
CA SER A 153 3.01 -15.01 -2.97
C SER A 153 4.02 -14.60 -4.05
N LYS A 154 3.74 -14.91 -5.33
CA LYS A 154 4.58 -14.44 -6.45
C LYS A 154 4.55 -12.92 -6.57
N HIS A 155 3.36 -12.30 -6.39
CA HIS A 155 3.24 -10.84 -6.40
C HIS A 155 4.00 -10.20 -5.26
N LEU A 156 3.89 -10.77 -4.05
CA LEU A 156 4.63 -10.28 -2.89
C LEU A 156 6.15 -10.33 -3.11
N ILE A 157 6.67 -11.44 -3.62
CA ILE A 157 8.09 -11.58 -3.94
C ILE A 157 8.53 -10.58 -5.02
N ASN A 158 7.74 -10.41 -6.07
CA ASN A 158 8.04 -9.45 -7.13
C ASN A 158 8.06 -8.01 -6.58
N ARG A 159 7.07 -7.62 -5.78
CA ARG A 159 7.04 -6.30 -5.13
C ARG A 159 8.27 -6.08 -4.23
N ALA A 160 8.66 -7.06 -3.43
CA ALA A 160 9.86 -6.96 -2.61
C ALA A 160 11.11 -6.71 -3.45
N ARG A 161 11.26 -7.42 -4.57
CA ARG A 161 12.41 -7.26 -5.49
C ARG A 161 12.38 -5.92 -6.24
N GLU A 162 11.22 -5.52 -6.77
CA GLU A 162 11.05 -4.28 -7.54
C GLU A 162 11.27 -3.04 -6.68
N THR A 163 10.89 -3.07 -5.41
CA THR A 163 11.11 -1.97 -4.47
C THR A 163 12.50 -1.96 -3.85
N GLY A 164 13.26 -3.05 -4.00
CA GLY A 164 14.54 -3.23 -3.30
C GLY A 164 14.36 -3.32 -1.79
N ALA A 165 13.25 -3.91 -1.34
CA ALA A 165 13.02 -4.17 0.07
C ALA A 165 13.93 -5.29 0.56
N SER A 166 14.50 -5.14 1.74
CA SER A 166 15.30 -6.15 2.43
C SER A 166 14.45 -7.09 3.30
N ALA A 167 13.21 -6.70 3.58
CA ALA A 167 12.30 -7.48 4.40
C ALA A 167 10.82 -7.18 4.08
N VAL A 168 9.94 -8.05 4.58
CA VAL A 168 8.48 -7.91 4.47
C VAL A 168 7.86 -7.91 5.87
N ALA A 169 6.98 -6.95 6.17
CA ALA A 169 6.12 -7.01 7.35
C ALA A 169 4.69 -7.36 6.94
N ILE A 170 4.18 -8.46 7.48
CA ILE A 170 2.84 -8.96 7.21
C ILE A 170 1.93 -8.54 8.37
N LEU A 171 0.95 -7.71 8.06
CA LEU A 171 0.01 -7.17 9.03
C LEU A 171 -1.36 -7.86 8.86
N ALA A 172 -1.70 -8.74 9.78
CA ALA A 172 -2.92 -9.54 9.71
C ALA A 172 -3.95 -9.10 10.75
N PRO A 173 -5.19 -8.79 10.35
CA PRO A 173 -6.25 -8.56 11.33
C PRO A 173 -6.56 -9.86 12.06
N LYS A 174 -6.73 -9.80 13.37
CA LYS A 174 -7.16 -10.94 14.16
C LYS A 174 -8.49 -11.52 13.63
N PHE A 175 -8.61 -12.81 13.71
CA PHE A 175 -9.79 -13.56 13.25
C PHE A 175 -10.08 -13.47 11.74
N CYS A 176 -9.17 -12.91 10.94
CA CYS A 176 -9.29 -12.91 9.49
C CYS A 176 -8.73 -14.23 8.92
N GLU A 177 -9.55 -15.28 8.88
CA GLU A 177 -9.13 -16.58 8.35
C GLU A 177 -8.50 -16.51 6.95
N PRO A 178 -9.04 -15.74 5.97
CA PRO A 178 -8.39 -15.61 4.67
C PRO A 178 -6.96 -15.05 4.76
N ALA A 179 -6.69 -14.10 5.65
CA ALA A 179 -5.35 -13.56 5.85
C ALA A 179 -4.40 -14.60 6.45
N LEU A 180 -4.89 -15.44 7.37
CA LEU A 180 -4.11 -16.53 7.96
C LEU A 180 -3.75 -17.60 6.93
N PHE A 181 -4.67 -17.97 6.04
CA PHE A 181 -4.38 -18.90 4.94
C PHE A 181 -3.37 -18.30 3.96
N ASP A 182 -3.52 -17.03 3.60
CA ASP A 182 -2.58 -16.34 2.73
C ASP A 182 -1.19 -16.27 3.36
N TYR A 183 -1.10 -16.01 4.68
CA TYR A 183 0.17 -15.98 5.40
C TYR A 183 0.94 -17.29 5.31
N ALA A 184 0.28 -18.43 5.40
CA ALA A 184 0.95 -19.73 5.27
C ALA A 184 1.66 -19.87 3.90
N LEU A 185 1.03 -19.35 2.82
CA LEU A 185 1.61 -19.34 1.48
C LEU A 185 2.73 -18.31 1.34
N TYR A 186 2.55 -17.12 1.91
CA TYR A 186 3.56 -16.06 1.91
C TYR A 186 4.83 -16.50 2.65
N ARG A 187 4.68 -17.06 3.85
CA ARG A 187 5.79 -17.56 4.64
C ARG A 187 6.64 -18.57 3.86
N GLN A 188 6.00 -19.59 3.28
CA GLN A 188 6.72 -20.59 2.50
C GLN A 188 7.48 -19.99 1.30
N ALA A 189 6.89 -19.00 0.64
CA ALA A 189 7.52 -18.33 -0.50
C ALA A 189 8.69 -17.44 -0.05
N LEU A 190 8.52 -16.66 1.01
CA LEU A 190 9.54 -15.78 1.57
C LEU A 190 10.74 -16.58 2.09
N GLU A 191 10.50 -17.68 2.84
CA GLU A 191 11.55 -18.60 3.32
C GLU A 191 12.33 -19.21 2.15
N ARG A 192 11.66 -19.64 1.09
CA ARG A 192 12.31 -20.20 -0.12
C ARG A 192 13.21 -19.20 -0.83
N GLU A 193 12.79 -17.94 -0.87
CA GLU A 193 13.54 -16.85 -1.51
C GLU A 193 14.57 -16.20 -0.58
N GLY A 194 14.65 -16.64 0.68
CA GLY A 194 15.54 -16.07 1.67
C GLY A 194 15.21 -14.62 2.04
N ILE A 195 13.95 -14.24 1.96
CA ILE A 195 13.49 -12.89 2.32
C ILE A 195 13.02 -12.90 3.78
N PRO A 196 13.69 -12.17 4.69
CA PRO A 196 13.25 -12.01 6.07
C PRO A 196 11.85 -11.41 6.16
N HIS A 197 11.07 -11.89 7.11
CA HIS A 197 9.72 -11.35 7.29
C HIS A 197 9.29 -11.34 8.75
N LEU A 198 8.47 -10.35 9.09
CA LEU A 198 7.82 -10.18 10.37
C LEU A 198 6.32 -10.37 10.20
N TYR A 199 5.69 -11.13 11.09
CA TYR A 199 4.24 -11.29 11.14
C TYR A 199 3.68 -10.63 12.38
N LEU A 200 2.74 -9.70 12.20
CA LEU A 200 2.06 -8.99 13.29
C LEU A 200 0.55 -9.12 13.15
N GLU A 201 -0.10 -9.45 14.24
CA GLU A 201 -1.56 -9.40 14.32
C GLU A 201 -2.03 -8.07 14.93
N PHE A 202 -3.12 -7.54 14.40
CA PHE A 202 -3.74 -6.32 14.92
C PHE A 202 -5.26 -6.46 15.04
N GLU A 203 -5.85 -5.59 15.84
CA GLU A 203 -7.30 -5.42 16.01
C GLU A 203 -7.69 -3.98 15.68
N GLU A 204 -8.94 -3.76 15.23
CA GLU A 204 -9.46 -2.41 14.93
C GLU A 204 -9.34 -1.45 16.14
N LYS A 205 -9.56 -1.99 17.34
CA LYS A 205 -9.50 -1.23 18.61
C LYS A 205 -8.29 -1.66 19.45
N MET A 206 -7.12 -1.64 18.83
CA MET A 206 -5.88 -1.91 19.53
C MET A 206 -5.38 -0.62 20.20
N TRP A 207 -5.17 -0.67 21.52
CA TRP A 207 -4.72 0.47 22.34
C TRP A 207 -3.35 0.24 22.99
N ILE A 208 -2.86 -1.01 22.97
CA ILE A 208 -1.60 -1.41 23.57
C ILE A 208 -0.72 -1.97 22.48
N PHE A 209 0.39 -1.31 22.22
CA PHE A 209 1.32 -1.64 21.12
C PHE A 209 2.67 -2.17 21.62
N ASP A 210 2.88 -2.28 22.95
CA ASP A 210 4.18 -2.65 23.53
C ASP A 210 4.73 -3.98 23.01
N LYS A 211 3.85 -5.00 22.89
CA LYS A 211 4.25 -6.30 22.35
C LYS A 211 4.69 -6.18 20.89
N ALA A 212 3.87 -5.56 20.06
CA ALA A 212 4.18 -5.36 18.63
C ALA A 212 5.46 -4.53 18.47
N ARG A 213 5.64 -3.51 19.28
CA ARG A 213 6.84 -2.69 19.28
C ARG A 213 8.09 -3.51 19.60
N THR A 214 8.05 -4.33 20.64
CA THR A 214 9.18 -5.22 21.01
C THR A 214 9.49 -6.20 19.89
N GLU A 215 8.48 -6.80 19.26
CA GLU A 215 8.67 -7.71 18.14
C GLU A 215 9.33 -7.01 16.94
N VAL A 216 8.90 -5.77 16.64
CA VAL A 216 9.50 -4.97 15.55
C VAL A 216 10.94 -4.58 15.86
N GLU A 217 11.22 -4.09 17.08
CA GLU A 217 12.56 -3.71 17.52
C GLU A 217 13.52 -4.91 17.45
N THR A 218 13.10 -6.08 17.95
CA THR A 218 13.88 -7.32 17.86
C THR A 218 14.16 -7.74 16.42
N PHE A 219 13.14 -7.62 15.54
CA PHE A 219 13.29 -7.92 14.12
C PHE A 219 14.29 -6.98 13.43
N VAL A 220 14.18 -5.67 13.70
CA VAL A 220 15.10 -4.67 13.13
C VAL A 220 16.53 -4.92 13.60
N GLU A 221 16.71 -5.18 14.90
CA GLU A 221 18.03 -5.51 15.45
C GLU A 221 18.64 -6.75 14.79
N SER A 222 17.87 -7.82 14.60
CA SER A 222 18.37 -9.02 13.93
C SER A 222 18.82 -8.75 12.49
N MET A 223 18.15 -7.84 11.78
CA MET A 223 18.49 -7.46 10.41
C MET A 223 19.71 -6.54 10.29
N LEU A 224 20.06 -5.81 11.36
CA LEU A 224 21.18 -4.88 11.35
C LEU A 224 22.50 -5.53 11.82
N PHE A 225 22.41 -6.64 12.56
CA PHE A 225 23.58 -7.30 13.17
C PHE A 225 23.94 -8.66 12.54
N ASP A 226 23.14 -9.15 11.58
CA ASP A 226 23.47 -10.29 10.72
C ASP A 226 24.19 -9.81 9.43
#